data_6ead532e29d2d4a92ce4fb314c4cefbf
#
_entry.id   6ead532e29d2d4a92ce4fb314c4cefbf
#
_cell.length_a   1.000
_cell.length_b   1.000
_cell.length_c   1.000
_cell.angle_alpha   90.00
_cell.angle_beta   90.00
_cell.angle_gamma   90.00
#
_symmetry.space_group_name_H-M   'P 1'
#
loop_
_entity.id
_entity.type
_entity.pdbx_description
1 polymer ?
#
loop_
_entity_poly.entity_id
_entity_poly.type
_entity_poly.pdbx_seq_one_letter_code
_entity_poly.pdbx_strand_id
1 'polypeptide(L)' 'MSPDLYIRTLLHELWHIYQHVKGTLKDKGGKRYWRGVNHSDTDYQDQPWEKEAYTMENKLVDNYMLYLVDNKLSL' A
#
# COMPACT_ATOMS: atom_id res chain seq x y z
N MET A 1 -5.94 10.91 16.08
CA MET A 1 -5.20 10.65 14.85
C MET A 1 -5.45 11.80 13.88
N SER A 2 -4.41 12.33 13.26
CA SER A 2 -4.58 13.38 12.26
C SER A 2 -5.25 12.83 11.01
N PRO A 3 -5.99 13.67 10.25
CA PRO A 3 -6.60 13.23 8.99
C PRO A 3 -5.59 12.65 8.00
N ASP A 4 -4.39 13.24 7.92
CA ASP A 4 -3.35 12.77 7.03
C ASP A 4 -2.90 11.34 7.36
N LEU A 5 -2.70 11.07 8.65
CA LEU A 5 -2.29 9.74 9.10
C LEU A 5 -3.39 8.70 8.82
N TYR A 6 -4.64 9.08 9.02
CA TYR A 6 -5.77 8.21 8.74
C TYR A 6 -5.85 7.86 7.25
N ILE A 7 -5.72 8.86 6.39
CA ILE A 7 -5.75 8.67 4.94
C ILE A 7 -4.59 7.78 4.49
N ARG A 8 -3.39 8.01 5.01
CA ARG A 8 -2.22 7.20 4.67
C ARG A 8 -2.41 5.74 5.06
N THR A 9 -2.92 5.49 6.26
CA THR A 9 -3.20 4.15 6.75
C THR A 9 -4.23 3.45 5.86
N LEU A 10 -5.30 4.14 5.52
CA LEU A 10 -6.36 3.60 4.66
C LEU A 10 -5.82 3.24 3.27
N LEU A 11 -5.04 4.12 2.65
CA LEU A 11 -4.46 3.88 1.32
C LEU A 11 -3.48 2.70 1.36
N HIS A 12 -2.70 2.58 2.44
CA HIS A 12 -1.77 1.47 2.62
C HIS A 12 -2.52 0.14 2.65
N GLU A 13 -3.59 0.05 3.44
CA GLU A 13 -4.40 -1.16 3.55
C GLU A 13 -5.13 -1.48 2.24
N LEU A 14 -5.66 -0.46 1.55
CA LEU A 14 -6.31 -0.66 0.25
C LEU A 14 -5.31 -1.19 -0.78
N TRP A 15 -4.05 -0.74 -0.73
CA TRP A 15 -3.03 -1.24 -1.64
C TRP A 15 -2.74 -2.72 -1.41
N HIS A 16 -2.72 -3.17 -0.16
CA HIS A 16 -2.57 -4.59 0.15
C HIS A 16 -3.72 -5.42 -0.43
N ILE A 17 -4.96 -4.93 -0.33
CA ILE A 17 -6.11 -5.58 -0.96
C ILE A 17 -5.89 -5.69 -2.47
N TYR A 18 -5.45 -4.61 -3.11
CA TYR A 18 -5.15 -4.59 -4.53
C TYR A 18 -4.07 -5.62 -4.89
N GLN A 19 -3.01 -5.74 -4.10
CA GLN A 19 -1.96 -6.72 -4.32
C GLN A 19 -2.51 -8.15 -4.32
N HIS A 20 -3.42 -8.47 -3.41
CA HIS A 20 -4.06 -9.79 -3.37
C HIS A 20 -4.98 -10.02 -4.56
N VAL A 21 -5.78 -9.03 -4.92
CA VAL A 21 -6.71 -9.14 -6.06
C VAL A 21 -5.94 -9.32 -7.36
N LYS A 22 -4.87 -8.56 -7.55
CA LYS A 22 -4.03 -8.65 -8.75
C LYS A 22 -3.23 -9.94 -8.78
N GLY A 23 -2.99 -10.56 -7.63
CA GLY A 23 -2.25 -11.82 -7.53
C GLY A 23 -0.74 -11.67 -7.42
N THR A 24 -0.22 -10.43 -7.23
CA THR A 24 1.20 -10.23 -6.97
C THR A 24 1.59 -10.71 -5.57
N LEU A 25 0.65 -10.61 -4.63
CA LEU A 25 0.82 -11.12 -3.27
C LEU A 25 -0.18 -12.25 -3.06
N LYS A 26 0.33 -13.44 -2.71
CA LYS A 26 -0.50 -14.62 -2.48
C LYS A 26 -0.11 -15.32 -1.19
N ASP A 27 -1.11 -15.75 -0.45
CA ASP A 27 -0.94 -16.62 0.71
C ASP A 27 -1.40 -18.02 0.32
N LYS A 28 -0.52 -19.01 0.48
CA LYS A 28 -0.81 -20.38 0.11
C LYS A 28 -0.11 -21.34 1.06
N GLY A 29 -0.88 -22.21 1.72
CA GLY A 29 -0.33 -23.21 2.61
C GLY A 29 0.46 -22.63 3.77
N GLY A 30 0.05 -21.48 4.30
CA GLY A 30 0.73 -20.81 5.40
C GLY A 30 1.98 -20.04 4.98
N LYS A 31 2.26 -20.00 3.68
CA LYS A 31 3.43 -19.29 3.14
C LYS A 31 2.97 -18.10 2.30
N ARG A 32 3.81 -17.05 2.27
CA ARG A 32 3.52 -15.84 1.52
C ARG A 32 4.42 -15.73 0.31
N TYR A 33 3.82 -15.51 -0.86
CA TYR A 33 4.53 -15.40 -2.13
C TYR A 33 4.35 -14.00 -2.71
N TRP A 34 5.43 -13.43 -3.19
CA TRP A 34 5.44 -12.17 -3.93
C TRP A 34 5.94 -12.44 -5.33
N ARG A 35 5.07 -12.21 -6.34
CA ARG A 35 5.38 -12.50 -7.74
C ARG A 35 5.91 -13.92 -7.95
N GLY A 36 5.35 -14.87 -7.21
CA GLY A 36 5.72 -16.27 -7.29
C GLY A 36 6.93 -16.69 -6.45
N VAL A 37 7.55 -15.76 -5.73
CA VAL A 37 8.72 -16.06 -4.87
C VAL A 37 8.30 -16.13 -3.41
N ASN A 38 8.72 -17.19 -2.73
CA ASN A 38 8.42 -17.39 -1.31
C ASN A 38 9.21 -16.38 -0.46
N HIS A 39 8.50 -15.56 0.32
CA HIS A 39 9.06 -14.55 1.21
C HIS A 39 8.65 -14.77 2.67
N SER A 40 8.28 -16.01 3.02
CA SER A 40 7.77 -16.31 4.37
C SER A 40 8.79 -16.01 5.48
N ASP A 41 10.09 -16.08 5.17
CA ASP A 41 11.17 -15.83 6.12
C ASP A 41 11.76 -14.42 5.97
N THR A 42 11.13 -13.56 5.17
CA THR A 42 11.62 -12.21 4.93
C THR A 42 11.25 -11.28 6.10
N ASP A 43 12.23 -10.56 6.63
CA ASP A 43 11.98 -9.58 7.68
C ASP A 43 11.02 -8.50 7.21
N TYR A 44 10.23 -7.95 8.13
CA TYR A 44 9.20 -6.96 7.80
C TYR A 44 9.73 -5.82 6.93
N GLN A 45 10.88 -5.27 7.31
CA GLN A 45 11.47 -4.13 6.60
C GLN A 45 11.92 -4.45 5.18
N ASP A 46 12.09 -5.76 4.85
CA ASP A 46 12.53 -6.21 3.53
C ASP A 46 11.39 -6.80 2.71
N GLN A 47 10.17 -6.83 3.24
CA GLN A 47 9.02 -7.39 2.54
C GLN A 47 8.64 -6.53 1.34
N PRO A 48 8.68 -7.07 0.10
CA PRO A 48 8.44 -6.27 -1.10
C PRO A 48 7.02 -5.71 -1.17
N TRP A 49 6.02 -6.41 -0.64
CA TRP A 49 4.65 -5.90 -0.63
C TRP A 49 4.50 -4.69 0.28
N GLU A 50 5.26 -4.63 1.38
CA GLU A 50 5.26 -3.47 2.26
C GLU A 50 5.98 -2.29 1.61
N LYS A 51 7.12 -2.54 0.97
CA LYS A 51 7.87 -1.50 0.24
C LYS A 51 7.01 -0.88 -0.85
N GLU A 52 6.30 -1.70 -1.61
CA GLU A 52 5.39 -1.21 -2.66
C GLU A 52 4.24 -0.41 -2.05
N ALA A 53 3.63 -0.92 -0.97
CA ALA A 53 2.52 -0.25 -0.32
C ALA A 53 2.92 1.13 0.22
N TYR A 54 4.10 1.27 0.82
CA TYR A 54 4.59 2.56 1.30
C TYR A 54 4.87 3.52 0.14
N THR A 55 5.45 3.03 -0.95
CA THR A 55 5.71 3.84 -2.15
C THR A 55 4.40 4.34 -2.74
N MET A 56 3.41 3.47 -2.88
CA MET A 56 2.12 3.84 -3.47
C MET A 56 1.29 4.72 -2.54
N GLU A 57 1.40 4.51 -1.25
CA GLU A 57 0.79 5.39 -0.26
C GLU A 57 1.24 6.83 -0.47
N ASN A 58 2.55 7.06 -0.59
CA ASN A 58 3.09 8.38 -0.81
C ASN A 58 2.62 8.98 -2.13
N LYS A 59 2.62 8.20 -3.22
CA LYS A 59 2.14 8.66 -4.53
C LYS A 59 0.65 9.04 -4.49
N LEU A 60 -0.17 8.22 -3.86
CA LEU A 60 -1.61 8.45 -3.79
C LEU A 60 -1.94 9.66 -2.94
N VAL A 61 -1.22 9.86 -1.83
CA VAL A 61 -1.40 11.05 -0.99
C VAL A 61 -1.02 12.31 -1.76
N ASP A 62 0.12 12.29 -2.46
CA ASP A 62 0.57 13.44 -3.25
C ASP A 62 -0.44 13.79 -4.34
N ASN A 63 -0.95 12.79 -5.06
CA ASN A 63 -1.96 13.00 -6.09
C ASN A 63 -3.27 13.55 -5.51
N TYR A 64 -3.67 13.06 -4.35
CA TYR A 64 -4.87 13.56 -3.67
C TYR A 64 -4.71 15.01 -3.25
N MET A 65 -3.55 15.39 -2.72
CA MET A 65 -3.29 16.77 -2.31
C MET A 65 -3.27 17.70 -3.52
N LEU A 66 -2.66 17.27 -4.64
CA LEU A 66 -2.69 18.05 -5.88
C LEU A 66 -4.12 18.23 -6.39
N TYR A 67 -4.92 17.17 -6.33
CA TYR A 67 -6.33 17.24 -6.72
C TYR A 67 -7.09 18.29 -5.91
N LEU A 68 -6.88 18.32 -4.59
CA LEU A 68 -7.54 19.29 -3.73
C LEU A 68 -7.14 20.73 -4.08
N VAL A 69 -5.86 20.95 -4.37
CA VAL A 69 -5.36 22.28 -4.76
C VAL A 69 -5.95 22.71 -6.09
N ASP A 70 -5.90 21.83 -7.11
CA ASP A 70 -6.40 22.13 -8.46
C ASP A 70 -7.89 22.42 -8.49
N ASN A 71 -8.67 21.76 -7.64
CA ASN A 71 -10.11 21.91 -7.58
C ASN A 71 -10.55 22.92 -6.51
N LYS A 72 -9.60 23.59 -5.88
CA LYS A 72 -9.86 24.59 -4.83
C LYS A 72 -10.73 24.03 -3.71
N LEU A 73 -10.58 22.77 -3.43
CA LEU A 73 -11.27 22.14 -2.30
C LEU A 73 -10.48 22.40 -1.03
N SER A 74 -11.11 22.98 -0.05
CA SER A 74 -10.51 23.18 1.26
C SER A 74 -11.22 22.30 2.28
N LEU A 75 -10.46 21.75 3.16
CA LEU A 75 -10.98 20.93 4.24
C LEU A 75 -10.96 21.71 5.55
#